data_f52c7d5ab932b5a2d6f356fc431b2834
#
_entry.id   f52c7d5ab932b5a2d6f356fc431b2834
#
_cell.length_a   1.000
_cell.length_b   1.000
_cell.length_c   1.000
_cell.angle_alpha   90.00
_cell.angle_beta   90.00
_cell.angle_gamma   90.00
#
_symmetry.space_group_name_H-M   'P 1'
#
loop_
_entity.id
_entity.type
_entity.pdbx_description
1 polymer ?
#
loop_
_entity_poly.entity_id
_entity_poly.type
_entity_poly.pdbx_seq_one_letter_code
_entity_poly.pdbx_strand_id
1 'polypeptide(L)'
;MAVHVGQTAVGRPIAPGFVGFSFEYQAVREYTGSDPRAINPVLVQLIRNLAPDQSPVLRIGGNSADQTWWPTGSIPCTPGIAYTLDPSWLATTRALAKQTGGKLLLDLNLKLGSAAEVSAEAHAFQTGIGNSLIDAFEIGNEPELYPITAYYYDEPNATPVYPRPKTYNLRAYARDMAALGKLVRGTPLAGPATGNRDWLGRLPKLFTAEPKLKVVTYHRYPLIRCFTKPGDPNYPTIPNLLNPNSSRNLLKGAAPAIALAHAHGATFRVDELNSVACEGQAGVSDTFASALWMVDTLFAMARSGVDGVNIHTLPEADYHPFTFQQVNGRWLATVEPEYYGMLLFTEAARTPQGLIHVVLINDSLSTDHVIHLSAPAGTGKTATVERLTAPSAAATEGVTLAGQSFGAETTTGTLTGPFQEDHLQPINGSYTVDVPPSSAAMISFAPARPIR
;
A
#
# COMPACT_ATOMS: atom_id res chain seq x y z
N MET A 1 22.75 -13.65 19.08
CA MET A 1 21.80 -12.69 19.70
C MET A 1 20.69 -13.50 20.38
N ALA A 2 20.19 -13.09 21.56
CA ALA A 2 19.06 -13.76 22.23
C ALA A 2 17.77 -12.96 22.03
N VAL A 3 16.68 -13.65 21.68
CA VAL A 3 15.34 -13.06 21.47
C VAL A 3 14.34 -13.80 22.34
N HIS A 4 13.52 -13.04 23.04
CA HIS A 4 12.42 -13.57 23.87
C HIS A 4 11.09 -13.04 23.35
N VAL A 5 10.15 -13.95 23.10
CA VAL A 5 8.78 -13.58 22.72
C VAL A 5 7.97 -13.35 23.99
N GLY A 6 7.50 -12.12 24.18
CA GLY A 6 6.65 -11.74 25.32
C GLY A 6 5.27 -12.41 25.23
N GLN A 7 4.63 -12.60 26.41
CA GLN A 7 3.29 -13.20 26.49
C GLN A 7 2.16 -12.19 26.27
N THR A 8 2.45 -10.89 26.36
CA THR A 8 1.46 -9.82 26.26
C THR A 8 1.58 -9.14 24.92
N ALA A 9 0.47 -9.03 24.20
CA ALA A 9 0.40 -8.25 22.98
C ALA A 9 0.70 -6.76 23.28
N VAL A 10 1.58 -6.15 22.49
CA VAL A 10 2.00 -4.76 22.66
C VAL A 10 1.35 -3.81 21.63
N GLY A 11 0.55 -4.33 20.71
CA GLY A 11 -0.14 -3.58 19.66
C GLY A 11 -1.62 -3.93 19.57
N ARG A 12 -2.30 -3.22 18.68
CA ARG A 12 -3.67 -3.56 18.29
C ARG A 12 -3.65 -4.79 17.38
N PRO A 13 -4.74 -5.57 17.30
CA PRO A 13 -4.88 -6.60 16.27
C PRO A 13 -4.71 -5.98 14.87
N ILE A 14 -4.01 -6.68 14.00
CA ILE A 14 -3.91 -6.29 12.59
C ILE A 14 -5.30 -6.42 11.96
N ALA A 15 -5.78 -5.34 11.36
CA ALA A 15 -7.11 -5.30 10.77
C ALA A 15 -7.21 -6.25 9.55
N PRO A 16 -8.36 -6.88 9.30
CA PRO A 16 -8.59 -7.62 8.07
C PRO A 16 -8.37 -6.75 6.83
N GLY A 17 -7.76 -7.30 5.78
CA GLY A 17 -7.46 -6.56 4.56
C GLY A 17 -6.46 -5.42 4.78
N PHE A 18 -5.52 -5.60 5.69
CA PHE A 18 -4.52 -4.59 6.06
C PHE A 18 -3.72 -4.11 4.86
N VAL A 19 -3.25 -5.02 4.01
CA VAL A 19 -2.51 -4.72 2.78
C VAL A 19 -3.48 -4.64 1.61
N GLY A 20 -3.37 -3.56 0.85
CA GLY A 20 -4.07 -3.36 -0.42
C GLY A 20 -3.17 -2.63 -1.41
N PHE A 21 -3.72 -2.28 -2.56
CA PHE A 21 -3.01 -1.52 -3.59
C PHE A 21 -3.61 -0.13 -3.76
N SER A 22 -2.79 0.81 -4.21
CA SER A 22 -3.17 2.14 -4.67
C SER A 22 -2.83 2.25 -6.15
N PHE A 23 -3.84 2.39 -7.00
CA PHE A 23 -3.72 2.48 -8.45
C PHE A 23 -3.97 3.90 -8.93
N GLU A 24 -3.21 4.33 -9.94
CA GLU A 24 -3.56 5.50 -10.74
C GLU A 24 -4.79 5.22 -11.61
N TYR A 25 -5.59 6.23 -11.95
CA TYR A 25 -6.83 6.06 -12.69
C TYR A 25 -6.63 5.44 -14.08
N GLN A 26 -5.61 5.89 -14.82
CA GLN A 26 -5.28 5.34 -16.13
C GLN A 26 -4.76 3.90 -16.04
N ALA A 27 -4.03 3.55 -14.97
CA ALA A 27 -3.45 2.23 -14.78
C ALA A 27 -4.50 1.13 -14.56
N VAL A 28 -5.71 1.48 -14.11
CA VAL A 28 -6.76 0.47 -13.84
C VAL A 28 -6.97 -0.45 -15.04
N ARG A 29 -7.14 0.11 -16.25
CA ARG A 29 -7.36 -0.70 -17.47
C ARG A 29 -6.15 -1.49 -17.92
N GLU A 30 -4.96 -0.97 -17.69
CA GLU A 30 -3.73 -1.67 -18.03
C GLU A 30 -3.56 -2.92 -17.19
N TYR A 31 -3.92 -2.84 -15.93
CA TYR A 31 -3.89 -3.98 -15.01
C TYR A 31 -5.06 -4.94 -15.18
N THR A 32 -6.27 -4.43 -15.41
CA THR A 32 -7.50 -5.25 -15.44
C THR A 32 -7.88 -5.74 -16.82
N GLY A 33 -7.43 -5.05 -17.88
CA GLY A 33 -8.02 -5.16 -19.22
C GLY A 33 -9.28 -4.30 -19.34
N SER A 34 -9.88 -4.30 -20.54
CA SER A 34 -11.02 -3.43 -20.88
C SER A 34 -12.38 -4.14 -20.88
N ASP A 35 -12.42 -5.48 -20.82
CA ASP A 35 -13.68 -6.25 -20.76
C ASP A 35 -14.06 -6.54 -19.30
N PRO A 36 -15.12 -5.93 -18.77
CA PRO A 36 -15.56 -6.16 -17.38
C PRO A 36 -16.04 -7.59 -17.11
N ARG A 37 -16.27 -8.39 -18.16
CA ARG A 37 -16.67 -9.82 -18.03
C ARG A 37 -15.47 -10.74 -18.00
N ALA A 38 -14.29 -10.25 -18.37
CA ALA A 38 -13.05 -11.02 -18.50
C ALA A 38 -11.84 -10.22 -18.01
N ILE A 39 -11.95 -9.65 -16.81
CA ILE A 39 -10.81 -8.94 -16.21
C ILE A 39 -9.66 -9.91 -15.91
N ASN A 40 -8.45 -9.36 -15.83
CA ASN A 40 -7.23 -10.09 -15.58
C ASN A 40 -7.31 -11.00 -14.34
N PRO A 41 -7.40 -12.33 -14.51
CA PRO A 41 -7.53 -13.25 -13.38
C PRO A 41 -6.24 -13.37 -12.56
N VAL A 42 -5.08 -13.07 -13.15
CA VAL A 42 -3.79 -13.11 -12.47
C VAL A 42 -3.71 -11.95 -11.47
N LEU A 43 -4.12 -10.73 -11.86
CA LEU A 43 -4.24 -9.59 -10.94
C LEU A 43 -5.19 -9.92 -9.77
N VAL A 44 -6.36 -10.48 -10.07
CA VAL A 44 -7.33 -10.86 -9.04
C VAL A 44 -6.71 -11.85 -8.04
N GLN A 45 -5.96 -12.84 -8.54
CA GLN A 45 -5.29 -13.80 -7.68
C GLN A 45 -4.19 -13.14 -6.83
N LEU A 46 -3.36 -12.27 -7.41
CA LEU A 46 -2.32 -11.55 -6.67
C LEU A 46 -2.92 -10.66 -5.57
N ILE A 47 -4.03 -9.99 -5.82
CA ILE A 47 -4.73 -9.21 -4.78
C ILE A 47 -5.26 -10.14 -3.67
N ARG A 48 -5.87 -11.27 -4.03
CA ARG A 48 -6.42 -12.23 -3.07
C ARG A 48 -5.37 -12.90 -2.20
N ASN A 49 -4.17 -13.16 -2.72
CA ASN A 49 -3.06 -13.72 -1.95
C ASN A 49 -2.71 -12.84 -0.72
N LEU A 50 -2.86 -11.51 -0.84
CA LEU A 50 -2.55 -10.57 0.25
C LEU A 50 -3.72 -10.36 1.23
N ALA A 51 -4.91 -10.84 0.90
CA ALA A 51 -6.10 -10.75 1.76
C ALA A 51 -6.93 -12.04 1.68
N PRO A 52 -6.33 -13.22 1.97
CA PRO A 52 -7.03 -14.49 1.86
C PRO A 52 -8.20 -14.53 2.85
N ASP A 53 -9.40 -14.83 2.32
CA ASP A 53 -10.68 -14.85 3.06
C ASP A 53 -11.07 -13.51 3.71
N GLN A 54 -10.48 -12.40 3.24
CA GLN A 54 -10.71 -11.06 3.75
C GLN A 54 -11.09 -10.12 2.59
N SER A 55 -11.53 -8.91 2.95
CA SER A 55 -11.89 -7.87 2.01
C SER A 55 -10.76 -6.84 1.91
N PRO A 56 -9.93 -6.86 0.86
CA PRO A 56 -8.89 -5.84 0.68
C PRO A 56 -9.52 -4.47 0.43
N VAL A 57 -8.83 -3.40 0.82
CA VAL A 57 -9.16 -2.05 0.39
C VAL A 57 -8.24 -1.68 -0.77
N LEU A 58 -8.83 -1.34 -1.91
CA LEU A 58 -8.12 -0.89 -3.10
C LEU A 58 -8.37 0.61 -3.25
N ARG A 59 -7.30 1.40 -3.22
CA ARG A 59 -7.37 2.82 -3.54
C ARG A 59 -7.24 3.01 -5.04
N ILE A 60 -8.08 3.85 -5.63
CA ILE A 60 -7.88 4.39 -6.98
C ILE A 60 -7.80 5.90 -6.81
N GLY A 61 -6.62 6.43 -7.02
CA GLY A 61 -6.26 7.80 -6.66
C GLY A 61 -4.93 8.21 -7.28
N GLY A 62 -4.08 8.90 -6.51
CA GLY A 62 -2.78 9.36 -6.95
C GLY A 62 -2.85 10.65 -7.78
N ASN A 63 -1.77 10.96 -8.48
CA ASN A 63 -1.68 12.19 -9.27
C ASN A 63 -2.74 12.28 -10.37
N SER A 64 -3.12 11.14 -10.95
CA SER A 64 -4.12 11.06 -12.01
C SER A 64 -5.54 11.36 -11.52
N ALA A 65 -5.84 11.22 -10.23
CA ALA A 65 -7.16 11.58 -9.70
C ALA A 65 -7.50 13.02 -10.04
N ASP A 66 -6.56 13.92 -9.80
CA ASP A 66 -6.71 15.35 -10.07
C ASP A 66 -6.58 15.74 -11.55
N GLN A 67 -6.28 14.78 -12.42
CA GLN A 67 -6.22 14.94 -13.89
C GLN A 67 -7.33 14.16 -14.60
N THR A 68 -8.24 13.57 -13.84
CA THR A 68 -9.34 12.74 -14.32
C THR A 68 -10.66 13.48 -14.13
N TRP A 69 -11.64 13.22 -15.00
CA TRP A 69 -12.99 13.72 -14.85
C TRP A 69 -14.04 12.76 -15.40
N TRP A 70 -15.28 12.94 -14.93
CA TRP A 70 -16.45 12.32 -15.52
C TRP A 70 -17.13 13.32 -16.46
N PRO A 71 -17.20 13.04 -17.78
CA PRO A 71 -17.77 13.99 -18.74
C PRO A 71 -19.27 14.18 -18.49
N THR A 72 -19.66 15.42 -18.27
CA THR A 72 -21.06 15.83 -18.27
C THR A 72 -21.33 16.63 -19.54
N GLY A 73 -22.42 16.38 -20.24
CA GLY A 73 -22.70 17.07 -21.52
C GLY A 73 -22.83 18.59 -21.44
N SER A 74 -22.81 19.18 -20.24
CA SER A 74 -22.94 20.62 -19.99
C SER A 74 -21.64 21.31 -19.59
N ILE A 75 -20.55 20.56 -19.31
CA ILE A 75 -19.28 21.13 -18.88
C ILE A 75 -18.22 20.76 -19.92
N PRO A 76 -17.53 21.75 -20.53
CA PRO A 76 -16.43 21.45 -21.43
C PRO A 76 -15.23 20.89 -20.66
N CYS A 77 -14.47 20.00 -21.30
CA CYS A 77 -13.20 19.55 -20.76
C CYS A 77 -12.28 20.74 -20.52
N THR A 78 -11.77 20.87 -19.31
CA THR A 78 -10.88 21.97 -18.92
C THR A 78 -9.42 21.60 -19.12
N PRO A 79 -8.51 22.59 -19.32
CA PRO A 79 -7.07 22.32 -19.29
C PRO A 79 -6.65 21.63 -17.99
N GLY A 80 -5.66 20.72 -18.07
CA GLY A 80 -5.18 19.93 -16.93
C GLY A 80 -5.84 18.56 -16.80
N ILE A 81 -6.93 18.29 -17.54
CA ILE A 81 -7.50 16.94 -17.64
C ILE A 81 -6.69 16.12 -18.64
N ALA A 82 -6.16 15.01 -18.19
CA ALA A 82 -5.41 14.04 -18.99
C ALA A 82 -6.18 12.73 -19.23
N TYR A 83 -7.15 12.41 -18.38
CA TYR A 83 -7.88 11.16 -18.45
C TYR A 83 -9.40 11.37 -18.32
N THR A 84 -10.15 10.78 -19.25
CA THR A 84 -11.60 10.85 -19.27
C THR A 84 -12.20 9.49 -18.91
N LEU A 85 -13.03 9.47 -17.88
CA LEU A 85 -13.78 8.30 -17.47
C LEU A 85 -14.94 8.00 -18.42
N ASP A 86 -15.31 6.74 -18.50
CA ASP A 86 -16.45 6.28 -19.27
C ASP A 86 -17.18 5.11 -18.55
N PRO A 87 -18.39 4.73 -19.00
CA PRO A 87 -19.16 3.64 -18.39
C PRO A 87 -18.42 2.28 -18.37
N SER A 88 -17.53 2.04 -19.32
CA SER A 88 -16.74 0.80 -19.40
C SER A 88 -15.68 0.77 -18.28
N TRP A 89 -15.05 1.91 -17.96
CA TRP A 89 -14.13 2.03 -16.83
C TRP A 89 -14.85 1.72 -15.51
N LEU A 90 -16.06 2.27 -15.31
CA LEU A 90 -16.87 1.98 -14.11
C LEU A 90 -17.21 0.50 -14.01
N ALA A 91 -17.59 -0.13 -15.12
CA ALA A 91 -17.94 -1.54 -15.16
C ALA A 91 -16.73 -2.45 -14.84
N THR A 92 -15.55 -2.10 -15.36
CA THR A 92 -14.29 -2.82 -15.11
C THR A 92 -13.84 -2.67 -13.65
N THR A 93 -13.89 -1.47 -13.11
CA THR A 93 -13.59 -1.18 -11.70
C THR A 93 -14.55 -1.91 -10.75
N ARG A 94 -15.84 -1.94 -11.09
CA ARG A 94 -16.84 -2.73 -10.37
C ARG A 94 -16.52 -4.23 -10.41
N ALA A 95 -16.09 -4.74 -11.57
CA ALA A 95 -15.72 -6.15 -11.73
C ALA A 95 -14.48 -6.49 -10.87
N LEU A 96 -13.48 -5.61 -10.83
CA LEU A 96 -12.30 -5.76 -9.98
C LEU A 96 -12.69 -5.88 -8.50
N ALA A 97 -13.47 -4.92 -7.98
CA ALA A 97 -13.92 -4.95 -6.60
C ALA A 97 -14.70 -6.23 -6.27
N LYS A 98 -15.64 -6.65 -7.15
CA LYS A 98 -16.40 -7.86 -6.96
C LYS A 98 -15.57 -9.12 -6.98
N GLN A 99 -14.66 -9.26 -7.95
CA GLN A 99 -13.86 -10.47 -8.09
C GLN A 99 -12.79 -10.59 -7.01
N THR A 100 -12.27 -9.49 -6.50
CA THR A 100 -11.35 -9.50 -5.35
C THR A 100 -12.06 -9.63 -4.01
N GLY A 101 -13.38 -9.38 -3.95
CA GLY A 101 -14.11 -9.23 -2.69
C GLY A 101 -13.77 -7.92 -1.97
N GLY A 102 -13.12 -6.99 -2.67
CA GLY A 102 -12.58 -5.76 -2.09
C GLY A 102 -13.56 -4.61 -1.98
N LYS A 103 -13.13 -3.58 -1.24
CA LYS A 103 -13.75 -2.26 -1.16
C LYS A 103 -12.86 -1.23 -1.84
N LEU A 104 -13.46 -0.17 -2.36
CA LEU A 104 -12.76 0.87 -3.09
C LEU A 104 -12.69 2.17 -2.27
N LEU A 105 -11.50 2.69 -2.11
CA LEU A 105 -11.23 4.07 -1.73
C LEU A 105 -11.00 4.84 -3.03
N LEU A 106 -11.93 5.74 -3.38
CA LEU A 106 -11.91 6.45 -4.66
C LEU A 106 -11.66 7.92 -4.44
N ASP A 107 -10.62 8.44 -5.09
CA ASP A 107 -10.24 9.84 -5.02
C ASP A 107 -11.06 10.67 -6.03
N LEU A 108 -11.55 11.83 -5.62
CA LEU A 108 -12.32 12.76 -6.44
C LEU A 108 -11.47 13.97 -6.79
N ASN A 109 -11.55 14.42 -8.02
CA ASN A 109 -10.75 15.52 -8.54
C ASN A 109 -11.03 16.84 -7.82
N LEU A 110 -10.12 17.27 -6.96
CA LEU A 110 -10.20 18.55 -6.25
C LEU A 110 -9.55 19.72 -7.03
N LYS A 111 -8.60 19.45 -7.94
CA LYS A 111 -7.91 20.53 -8.69
C LYS A 111 -8.85 21.31 -9.57
N LEU A 112 -9.84 20.67 -10.18
CA LEU A 112 -10.87 21.33 -10.98
C LEU A 112 -11.60 22.44 -10.20
N GLY A 113 -11.80 22.26 -8.89
CA GLY A 113 -12.51 23.21 -8.06
C GLY A 113 -14.01 23.37 -8.39
N SER A 114 -14.56 22.48 -9.22
CA SER A 114 -15.94 22.50 -9.69
C SER A 114 -16.81 21.56 -8.85
N ALA A 115 -17.70 22.12 -8.08
CA ALA A 115 -18.68 21.36 -7.31
C ALA A 115 -19.59 20.46 -8.19
N ALA A 116 -19.90 20.93 -9.41
CA ALA A 116 -20.73 20.18 -10.35
C ALA A 116 -20.01 18.93 -10.86
N GLU A 117 -18.71 19.05 -11.18
CA GLU A 117 -17.91 17.92 -11.66
C GLU A 117 -17.65 16.88 -10.58
N VAL A 118 -17.24 17.30 -9.39
CA VAL A 118 -17.07 16.39 -8.23
C VAL A 118 -18.37 15.65 -7.92
N SER A 119 -19.51 16.34 -7.97
CA SER A 119 -20.82 15.74 -7.77
C SER A 119 -21.18 14.73 -8.86
N ALA A 120 -20.88 15.05 -10.13
CA ALA A 120 -21.15 14.17 -11.26
C ALA A 120 -20.27 12.91 -11.22
N GLU A 121 -18.99 13.07 -10.92
CA GLU A 121 -18.04 11.97 -10.75
C GLU A 121 -18.45 11.05 -9.61
N ALA A 122 -18.72 11.59 -8.44
CA ALA A 122 -19.18 10.80 -7.29
C ALA A 122 -20.50 10.06 -7.58
N HIS A 123 -21.45 10.71 -8.26
CA HIS A 123 -22.69 10.07 -8.67
C HIS A 123 -22.47 8.94 -9.68
N ALA A 124 -21.56 9.12 -10.63
CA ALA A 124 -21.19 8.09 -11.60
C ALA A 124 -20.58 6.87 -10.87
N PHE A 125 -19.69 7.09 -9.89
CA PHE A 125 -19.13 6.01 -9.08
C PHE A 125 -20.19 5.29 -8.26
N GLN A 126 -21.05 6.02 -7.56
CA GLN A 126 -22.14 5.43 -6.75
C GLN A 126 -23.09 4.59 -7.57
N THR A 127 -23.44 5.00 -8.79
CA THR A 127 -24.39 4.32 -9.66
C THR A 127 -23.73 3.26 -10.54
N GLY A 128 -22.58 3.55 -11.15
CA GLY A 128 -21.89 2.66 -12.08
C GLY A 128 -21.10 1.56 -11.39
N ILE A 129 -20.37 1.87 -10.33
CA ILE A 129 -19.64 0.89 -9.52
C ILE A 129 -20.59 0.25 -8.49
N GLY A 130 -21.36 1.08 -7.81
CA GLY A 130 -22.28 0.70 -6.74
C GLY A 130 -21.76 1.09 -5.35
N ASN A 131 -22.56 1.88 -4.64
CA ASN A 131 -22.17 2.46 -3.35
C ASN A 131 -21.74 1.42 -2.30
N SER A 132 -22.26 0.21 -2.35
CA SER A 132 -21.88 -0.87 -1.43
C SER A 132 -20.47 -1.40 -1.62
N LEU A 133 -19.83 -1.11 -2.75
CA LEU A 133 -18.43 -1.47 -3.04
C LEU A 133 -17.46 -0.33 -2.72
N ILE A 134 -17.96 0.87 -2.46
CA ILE A 134 -17.15 2.05 -2.13
C ILE A 134 -17.02 2.13 -0.60
N ASP A 135 -15.78 2.12 -0.11
CA ASP A 135 -15.45 2.29 1.31
C ASP A 135 -15.54 3.76 1.72
N ALA A 136 -14.90 4.63 0.95
CA ALA A 136 -14.97 6.08 1.12
C ALA A 136 -14.61 6.82 -0.18
N PHE A 137 -15.01 8.09 -0.26
CA PHE A 137 -14.47 9.05 -1.22
C PHE A 137 -13.36 9.85 -0.56
N GLU A 138 -12.21 9.89 -1.21
CA GLU A 138 -11.11 10.76 -0.88
C GLU A 138 -11.24 12.06 -1.68
N ILE A 139 -10.88 13.20 -1.12
CA ILE A 139 -11.09 14.48 -1.79
C ILE A 139 -9.73 15.09 -2.14
N GLY A 140 -9.29 14.85 -3.38
CA GLY A 140 -8.04 15.36 -3.94
C GLY A 140 -6.79 14.64 -3.43
N ASN A 141 -5.75 14.60 -4.26
CA ASN A 141 -4.47 13.96 -3.98
C ASN A 141 -3.40 15.01 -3.63
N GLU A 142 -2.70 14.82 -2.49
CA GLU A 142 -1.63 15.70 -2.00
C GLU A 142 -1.93 17.20 -2.12
N PRO A 143 -3.05 17.67 -1.55
CA PRO A 143 -3.51 19.04 -1.76
C PRO A 143 -2.57 20.09 -1.16
N GLU A 144 -1.63 19.73 -0.30
CA GLU A 144 -0.55 20.60 0.16
C GLU A 144 0.41 21.02 -0.97
N LEU A 145 0.47 20.26 -2.05
CA LEU A 145 1.30 20.55 -3.21
C LEU A 145 0.61 21.46 -4.24
N TYR A 146 -0.70 21.66 -4.17
CA TYR A 146 -1.45 22.48 -5.14
C TYR A 146 -0.94 23.92 -5.30
N PRO A 147 -0.42 24.59 -4.24
CA PRO A 147 0.14 25.92 -4.39
C PRO A 147 1.47 26.00 -5.13
N ILE A 148 2.16 24.87 -5.30
CA ILE A 148 3.56 24.82 -5.78
C ILE A 148 3.75 23.92 -6.99
N THR A 149 2.76 23.07 -7.33
CA THR A 149 2.77 22.22 -8.52
C THR A 149 1.81 22.73 -9.53
N ALA A 150 2.28 23.06 -10.73
CA ALA A 150 1.41 23.51 -11.82
C ALA A 150 0.40 22.42 -12.19
N TYR A 151 -0.84 22.83 -12.43
CA TYR A 151 -1.89 21.95 -12.91
C TYR A 151 -1.77 21.76 -14.43
N TYR A 152 -1.54 22.88 -15.14
CA TYR A 152 -1.23 22.91 -16.56
C TYR A 152 -0.40 24.16 -16.90
N TYR A 153 0.01 24.27 -18.15
CA TYR A 153 0.74 25.42 -18.66
C TYR A 153 -0.08 26.09 -19.76
N ASP A 154 -0.33 27.39 -19.61
CA ASP A 154 -1.04 28.21 -20.61
C ASP A 154 -0.15 28.48 -21.83
N GLU A 155 -0.66 28.19 -23.00
CA GLU A 155 -0.04 28.54 -24.26
C GLU A 155 -0.34 30.02 -24.62
N PRO A 156 0.55 30.73 -25.37
CA PRO A 156 1.81 30.24 -25.97
C PRO A 156 3.04 30.39 -25.06
N ASN A 157 2.90 30.96 -23.87
CA ASN A 157 4.05 31.36 -23.05
C ASN A 157 4.47 30.28 -22.02
N ALA A 158 3.87 29.11 -22.05
CA ALA A 158 4.09 28.03 -21.06
C ALA A 158 4.04 28.54 -19.60
N THR A 159 3.08 29.44 -19.31
CA THR A 159 2.90 30.01 -17.98
C THR A 159 2.25 28.97 -17.05
N PRO A 160 2.85 28.63 -15.90
CA PRO A 160 2.27 27.64 -14.99
C PRO A 160 0.97 28.17 -14.34
N VAL A 161 -0.08 27.37 -14.42
CA VAL A 161 -1.37 27.62 -13.76
C VAL A 161 -1.46 26.69 -12.56
N TYR A 162 -1.58 27.28 -11.38
CA TYR A 162 -1.67 26.53 -10.12
C TYR A 162 -3.13 26.34 -9.71
N PRO A 163 -3.54 25.15 -9.25
CA PRO A 163 -4.94 24.90 -8.90
C PRO A 163 -5.40 25.65 -7.66
N ARG A 164 -4.46 26.08 -6.81
CA ARG A 164 -4.75 26.84 -5.59
C ARG A 164 -3.71 27.95 -5.36
N PRO A 165 -4.11 29.04 -4.68
CA PRO A 165 -3.19 30.14 -4.36
C PRO A 165 -2.13 29.71 -3.34
N LYS A 166 -0.99 30.42 -3.30
CA LYS A 166 0.13 30.17 -2.38
C LYS A 166 -0.25 30.16 -0.88
N THR A 167 -1.40 30.74 -0.53
CA THR A 167 -1.93 30.76 0.85
C THR A 167 -2.76 29.52 1.20
N TYR A 168 -2.95 28.60 0.26
CA TYR A 168 -3.70 27.36 0.51
C TYR A 168 -3.01 26.50 1.58
N ASN A 169 -3.79 25.96 2.49
CA ASN A 169 -3.30 25.20 3.64
C ASN A 169 -4.41 24.26 4.14
N LEU A 170 -4.13 23.43 5.15
CA LEU A 170 -5.11 22.47 5.69
C LEU A 170 -6.45 23.12 6.08
N ARG A 171 -6.47 24.36 6.57
CA ARG A 171 -7.73 25.04 6.91
C ARG A 171 -8.56 25.36 5.66
N ALA A 172 -7.91 25.73 4.58
CA ALA A 172 -8.58 25.97 3.29
C ALA A 172 -9.07 24.64 2.71
N TYR A 173 -8.23 23.61 2.70
CA TYR A 173 -8.60 22.26 2.33
C TYR A 173 -9.81 21.73 3.12
N ALA A 174 -9.80 21.88 4.44
CA ALA A 174 -10.91 21.43 5.30
C ALA A 174 -12.25 22.11 4.96
N ARG A 175 -12.22 23.36 4.48
CA ARG A 175 -13.43 24.05 3.99
C ARG A 175 -13.89 23.49 2.64
N ASP A 176 -12.94 23.24 1.74
CA ASP A 176 -13.24 22.62 0.43
C ASP A 176 -13.84 21.22 0.64
N MET A 177 -13.21 20.40 1.47
CA MET A 177 -13.69 19.07 1.82
C MET A 177 -15.09 19.10 2.44
N ALA A 178 -15.34 19.97 3.40
CA ALA A 178 -16.66 20.11 4.03
C ALA A 178 -17.75 20.60 3.05
N ALA A 179 -17.38 21.43 2.08
CA ALA A 179 -18.29 21.87 1.03
C ALA A 179 -18.64 20.74 0.06
N LEU A 180 -17.63 20.02 -0.43
CA LEU A 180 -17.79 18.91 -1.39
C LEU A 180 -18.43 17.69 -0.72
N GLY A 181 -18.11 17.39 0.53
CA GLY A 181 -18.70 16.29 1.29
C GLY A 181 -20.23 16.38 1.44
N LYS A 182 -20.81 17.59 1.33
CA LYS A 182 -22.27 17.78 1.29
C LYS A 182 -22.89 17.32 -0.02
N LEU A 183 -22.11 17.24 -1.07
CA LEU A 183 -22.57 16.84 -2.41
C LEU A 183 -22.51 15.31 -2.58
N VAL A 184 -21.53 14.65 -1.96
CA VAL A 184 -21.30 13.21 -2.06
C VAL A 184 -22.03 12.45 -0.95
N ARG A 185 -23.36 12.61 -0.88
CA ARG A 185 -24.19 12.02 0.17
C ARG A 185 -24.22 10.49 0.09
N GLY A 186 -24.22 9.85 1.26
CA GLY A 186 -24.40 8.40 1.37
C GLY A 186 -23.13 7.57 1.27
N THR A 187 -21.99 8.19 0.99
CA THR A 187 -20.66 7.55 1.00
C THR A 187 -19.81 8.22 2.07
N PRO A 188 -19.05 7.47 2.89
CA PRO A 188 -18.09 8.03 3.84
C PRO A 188 -17.01 8.87 3.13
N LEU A 189 -16.34 9.75 3.90
CA LEU A 189 -15.23 10.55 3.40
C LEU A 189 -13.88 10.07 3.97
N ALA A 190 -12.84 10.20 3.16
CA ALA A 190 -11.45 9.98 3.48
C ALA A 190 -10.62 11.25 3.20
N GLY A 191 -9.51 11.40 3.89
CA GLY A 191 -8.56 12.50 3.68
C GLY A 191 -7.67 12.73 4.89
N PRO A 192 -6.65 13.59 4.75
CA PRO A 192 -6.46 14.58 3.69
C PRO A 192 -5.57 14.14 2.52
N ALA A 193 -5.27 12.85 2.31
CA ALA A 193 -4.42 12.34 1.22
C ALA A 193 -3.07 13.08 1.15
N THR A 194 -2.38 13.23 2.27
CA THR A 194 -1.23 14.15 2.38
C THR A 194 0.06 13.43 2.75
N GLY A 195 1.18 13.86 2.14
CA GLY A 195 2.52 13.50 2.60
C GLY A 195 3.07 14.41 3.70
N ASN A 196 2.36 15.48 4.07
CA ASN A 196 2.83 16.55 4.93
C ASN A 196 2.54 16.29 6.42
N ARG A 197 3.59 16.14 7.23
CA ARG A 197 3.47 15.93 8.69
C ARG A 197 2.80 17.08 9.44
N ASP A 198 2.99 18.31 8.98
CA ASP A 198 2.39 19.47 9.64
C ASP A 198 0.87 19.46 9.48
N TRP A 199 0.36 18.89 8.39
CA TRP A 199 -1.06 18.70 8.20
C TRP A 199 -1.62 17.66 9.18
N LEU A 200 -0.90 16.56 9.41
CA LEU A 200 -1.28 15.58 10.44
C LEU A 200 -1.34 16.21 11.84
N GLY A 201 -0.40 17.08 12.19
CA GLY A 201 -0.43 17.80 13.45
C GLY A 201 -1.62 18.74 13.63
N ARG A 202 -2.37 19.03 12.55
CA ARG A 202 -3.53 19.92 12.51
C ARG A 202 -4.85 19.21 12.23
N LEU A 203 -4.90 17.90 12.26
CA LEU A 203 -6.11 17.08 12.05
C LEU A 203 -7.32 17.50 12.91
N PRO A 204 -7.18 18.05 14.16
CA PRO A 204 -8.34 18.57 14.89
C PRO A 204 -9.17 19.59 14.09
N LYS A 205 -8.52 20.38 13.22
CA LYS A 205 -9.21 21.34 12.34
C LYS A 205 -10.03 20.64 11.24
N LEU A 206 -9.52 19.53 10.74
CA LEU A 206 -10.23 18.73 9.73
C LEU A 206 -11.46 18.07 10.35
N PHE A 207 -11.34 17.43 11.52
CA PHE A 207 -12.47 16.83 12.24
C PHE A 207 -13.51 17.87 12.69
N THR A 208 -13.08 19.12 12.95
CA THR A 208 -14.01 20.22 13.24
C THR A 208 -14.84 20.59 12.01
N ALA A 209 -14.23 20.61 10.83
CA ALA A 209 -14.88 20.97 9.56
C ALA A 209 -15.74 19.80 9.00
N GLU A 210 -15.22 18.56 9.14
CA GLU A 210 -15.87 17.34 8.68
C GLU A 210 -15.90 16.28 9.81
N PRO A 211 -16.87 16.38 10.73
CA PRO A 211 -16.98 15.44 11.86
C PRO A 211 -17.31 13.99 11.45
N LYS A 212 -17.73 13.80 10.20
CA LYS A 212 -18.08 12.48 9.66
C LYS A 212 -16.95 11.83 8.87
N LEU A 213 -15.75 12.41 8.90
CA LEU A 213 -14.56 11.80 8.31
C LEU A 213 -14.37 10.38 8.87
N LYS A 214 -14.27 9.38 8.00
CA LYS A 214 -14.19 7.97 8.39
C LYS A 214 -12.83 7.36 8.23
N VAL A 215 -12.02 7.89 7.31
CA VAL A 215 -10.67 7.41 7.05
C VAL A 215 -9.74 8.63 7.05
N VAL A 216 -8.77 8.63 7.96
CA VAL A 216 -7.64 9.57 7.87
C VAL A 216 -6.59 8.94 6.97
N THR A 217 -6.18 9.65 5.92
CA THR A 217 -5.26 9.16 4.89
C THR A 217 -3.93 9.91 4.91
N TYR A 218 -2.85 9.15 4.67
CA TYR A 218 -1.48 9.66 4.75
C TYR A 218 -0.58 8.96 3.75
N HIS A 219 0.26 9.73 3.03
CA HIS A 219 1.21 9.22 2.05
C HIS A 219 2.62 9.13 2.62
N ARG A 220 3.35 8.08 2.29
CA ARG A 220 4.73 7.91 2.76
C ARG A 220 5.64 7.22 1.75
N TYR A 221 6.73 7.91 1.46
CA TYR A 221 7.89 7.41 0.73
C TYR A 221 9.14 7.72 1.57
N PRO A 222 9.98 6.73 1.91
CA PRO A 222 11.19 7.00 2.68
C PRO A 222 12.26 7.72 1.87
N LEU A 223 12.35 7.40 0.57
CA LEU A 223 13.36 7.94 -0.32
C LEU A 223 12.71 8.78 -1.43
N ILE A 224 13.48 9.67 -2.05
CA ILE A 224 12.98 10.61 -3.06
C ILE A 224 14.03 10.75 -4.16
N ARG A 225 13.66 10.43 -5.41
CA ARG A 225 14.56 10.53 -6.56
C ARG A 225 14.71 11.96 -7.07
N CYS A 226 13.60 12.66 -7.27
CA CYS A 226 13.56 13.91 -8.04
C CYS A 226 14.08 15.14 -7.30
N PHE A 227 14.26 15.12 -5.98
CA PHE A 227 14.65 16.29 -5.18
C PHE A 227 15.89 16.06 -4.30
N THR A 228 16.59 14.93 -4.51
CA THR A 228 17.76 14.56 -3.72
C THR A 228 18.96 14.31 -4.64
N LYS A 229 20.15 14.26 -4.05
CA LYS A 229 21.41 13.98 -4.73
C LYS A 229 22.22 12.94 -3.95
N PRO A 230 23.21 12.29 -4.58
CA PRO A 230 24.11 11.38 -3.90
C PRO A 230 24.71 11.98 -2.62
N GLY A 231 24.59 11.24 -1.51
CA GLY A 231 25.01 11.66 -0.17
C GLY A 231 23.88 12.19 0.72
N ASP A 232 22.71 12.53 0.17
CA ASP A 232 21.54 12.87 0.99
C ASP A 232 20.99 11.62 1.69
N PRO A 233 20.50 11.71 2.95
CA PRO A 233 20.02 10.54 3.70
C PRO A 233 18.79 9.85 3.07
N ASN A 234 18.04 10.56 2.26
CA ASN A 234 16.87 10.06 1.53
C ASN A 234 17.10 9.91 0.01
N TYR A 235 18.38 9.97 -0.45
CA TYR A 235 18.73 9.62 -1.82
C TYR A 235 18.55 8.11 -2.04
N PRO A 236 17.98 7.65 -3.17
CA PRO A 236 17.69 6.25 -3.42
C PRO A 236 18.96 5.40 -3.56
N THR A 237 19.21 4.61 -2.53
CA THR A 237 20.22 3.53 -2.52
C THR A 237 19.72 2.37 -1.68
N ILE A 238 20.18 1.16 -1.95
CA ILE A 238 19.86 -0.02 -1.14
C ILE A 238 20.22 0.20 0.35
N PRO A 239 21.40 0.71 0.73
CA PRO A 239 21.70 0.98 2.14
C PRO A 239 20.76 2.00 2.79
N ASN A 240 20.30 3.02 2.04
CA ASN A 240 19.33 3.97 2.56
C ASN A 240 17.92 3.35 2.68
N LEU A 241 17.54 2.48 1.75
CA LEU A 241 16.25 1.78 1.80
C LEU A 241 16.18 0.84 3.01
N LEU A 242 17.24 0.07 3.28
CA LEU A 242 17.34 -0.84 4.42
C LEU A 242 17.66 -0.14 5.76
N ASN A 243 17.79 1.19 5.77
CA ASN A 243 18.00 1.95 6.99
C ASN A 243 16.73 1.95 7.85
N PRO A 244 16.82 1.83 9.18
CA PRO A 244 15.66 1.90 10.07
C PRO A 244 14.78 3.15 9.92
N ASN A 245 15.30 4.24 9.40
CA ASN A 245 14.51 5.45 9.13
C ASN A 245 13.59 5.28 7.93
N SER A 246 13.89 4.36 7.03
CA SER A 246 13.08 4.06 5.86
C SER A 246 11.95 3.04 6.16
N SER A 247 12.00 2.34 7.28
CA SER A 247 10.99 1.36 7.71
C SER A 247 10.46 1.66 9.12
N ARG A 248 11.16 1.20 10.17
CA ARG A 248 10.72 1.22 11.57
C ARG A 248 10.44 2.63 12.11
N ASN A 249 11.11 3.65 11.60
CA ASN A 249 10.94 5.05 11.98
C ASN A 249 10.14 5.87 10.95
N LEU A 250 9.63 5.26 9.89
CA LEU A 250 8.96 5.96 8.79
C LEU A 250 7.75 6.77 9.27
N LEU A 251 7.00 6.26 10.25
CA LEU A 251 5.87 6.94 10.89
C LEU A 251 6.24 7.68 12.18
N LYS A 252 7.53 7.94 12.44
CA LYS A 252 7.93 8.71 13.62
C LYS A 252 7.20 10.05 13.65
N GLY A 253 6.46 10.32 14.74
CA GLY A 253 5.65 11.54 14.92
C GLY A 253 4.20 11.43 14.44
N ALA A 254 3.77 10.32 13.82
CA ALA A 254 2.36 10.14 13.41
C ALA A 254 1.46 9.60 14.54
N ALA A 255 2.02 9.05 15.62
CA ALA A 255 1.25 8.45 16.70
C ALA A 255 0.12 9.34 17.28
N PRO A 256 0.29 10.67 17.50
CA PRO A 256 -0.80 11.53 17.94
C PRO A 256 -1.95 11.62 16.94
N ALA A 257 -1.64 11.61 15.63
CA ALA A 257 -2.63 11.64 14.55
C ALA A 257 -3.42 10.34 14.46
N ILE A 258 -2.74 9.19 14.59
CA ILE A 258 -3.35 7.87 14.65
C ILE A 258 -4.30 7.78 15.86
N ALA A 259 -3.84 8.17 17.03
CA ALA A 259 -4.66 8.16 18.25
C ALA A 259 -5.89 9.09 18.12
N LEU A 260 -5.72 10.26 17.50
CA LEU A 260 -6.81 11.21 17.27
C LEU A 260 -7.85 10.62 16.30
N ALA A 261 -7.44 9.99 15.20
CA ALA A 261 -8.34 9.34 14.27
C ALA A 261 -9.21 8.30 15.01
N HIS A 262 -8.58 7.43 15.80
CA HIS A 262 -9.29 6.44 16.60
C HIS A 262 -10.24 7.04 17.65
N ALA A 263 -9.84 8.12 18.29
CA ALA A 263 -10.69 8.85 19.26
C ALA A 263 -11.96 9.43 18.60
N HIS A 264 -11.91 9.74 17.31
CA HIS A 264 -13.05 10.19 16.51
C HIS A 264 -13.83 9.05 15.83
N GLY A 265 -13.44 7.78 16.07
CA GLY A 265 -14.07 6.61 15.43
C GLY A 265 -13.76 6.51 13.94
N ALA A 266 -12.66 7.12 13.50
CA ALA A 266 -12.09 7.00 12.18
C ALA A 266 -10.95 5.99 12.18
N THR A 267 -10.70 5.35 11.03
CA THR A 267 -9.49 4.57 10.78
C THR A 267 -8.37 5.48 10.31
N PHE A 268 -7.12 5.04 10.50
CA PHE A 268 -5.94 5.71 9.95
C PHE A 268 -5.27 4.78 8.94
N ARG A 269 -5.19 5.21 7.68
CA ARG A 269 -4.63 4.42 6.60
C ARG A 269 -3.44 5.14 5.95
N VAL A 270 -2.35 4.42 5.74
CA VAL A 270 -1.30 4.89 4.83
C VAL A 270 -1.70 4.41 3.45
N ASP A 271 -2.47 5.21 2.77
CA ASP A 271 -3.18 4.82 1.54
C ASP A 271 -2.37 5.05 0.27
N GLU A 272 -1.17 5.64 0.41
CA GLU A 272 -0.14 5.67 -0.61
C GLU A 272 1.24 5.45 0.02
N LEU A 273 1.81 4.28 -0.23
CA LEU A 273 3.14 3.88 0.25
C LEU A 273 3.91 3.25 -0.89
N ASN A 274 5.17 3.66 -1.09
CA ASN A 274 6.17 2.85 -1.77
C ASN A 274 7.59 3.27 -1.40
N SER A 275 8.61 2.59 -1.94
CA SER A 275 10.04 2.71 -1.58
C SER A 275 10.65 4.07 -1.91
N VAL A 276 10.39 4.60 -3.12
CA VAL A 276 11.03 5.83 -3.63
C VAL A 276 10.01 6.70 -4.34
N ALA A 277 9.78 7.91 -3.86
CA ALA A 277 8.93 8.89 -4.53
C ALA A 277 9.48 9.29 -5.91
N CYS A 278 8.57 9.75 -6.79
CA CYS A 278 8.84 10.07 -8.19
C CYS A 278 9.12 8.80 -9.03
N GLU A 279 8.19 7.85 -8.98
CA GLU A 279 8.13 6.65 -9.82
C GLU A 279 9.23 5.61 -9.55
N GLY A 280 9.81 5.60 -8.34
CA GLY A 280 10.81 4.60 -7.98
C GLY A 280 12.23 4.94 -8.43
N GLN A 281 13.12 3.97 -8.26
CA GLN A 281 14.50 4.00 -8.72
C GLN A 281 14.94 2.60 -9.10
N ALA A 282 15.24 2.39 -10.38
CA ALA A 282 15.81 1.14 -10.88
C ALA A 282 17.11 0.79 -10.13
N GLY A 283 17.29 -0.49 -9.79
CA GLY A 283 18.38 -0.97 -8.94
C GLY A 283 18.20 -0.70 -7.44
N VAL A 284 17.02 -0.20 -7.03
CA VAL A 284 16.64 0.00 -5.63
C VAL A 284 15.22 -0.50 -5.39
N SER A 285 14.24 0.07 -6.08
CA SER A 285 12.81 -0.23 -5.89
C SER A 285 12.42 -1.61 -6.43
N ASP A 286 13.06 -2.05 -7.51
CA ASP A 286 12.87 -3.31 -8.24
C ASP A 286 13.74 -4.47 -7.70
N THR A 287 14.47 -4.26 -6.59
CA THR A 287 15.40 -5.25 -6.05
C THR A 287 14.86 -5.99 -4.83
N PHE A 288 15.52 -7.08 -4.44
CA PHE A 288 15.19 -7.85 -3.24
C PHE A 288 15.26 -7.02 -1.95
N ALA A 289 16.07 -5.94 -1.94
CA ALA A 289 16.06 -4.99 -0.82
C ALA A 289 14.66 -4.39 -0.58
N SER A 290 13.86 -4.18 -1.63
CA SER A 290 12.48 -3.70 -1.49
C SER A 290 11.57 -4.71 -0.80
N ALA A 291 11.78 -6.02 -1.00
CA ALA A 291 11.04 -7.06 -0.28
C ALA A 291 11.32 -7.04 1.22
N LEU A 292 12.59 -6.91 1.61
CA LEU A 292 12.99 -6.81 3.02
C LEU A 292 12.46 -5.52 3.66
N TRP A 293 12.59 -4.39 2.96
CA TRP A 293 12.05 -3.12 3.38
C TRP A 293 10.53 -3.18 3.55
N MET A 294 9.82 -3.79 2.62
CA MET A 294 8.36 -3.89 2.65
C MET A 294 7.87 -4.68 3.86
N VAL A 295 8.44 -5.85 4.13
CA VAL A 295 8.01 -6.66 5.28
C VAL A 295 8.29 -5.93 6.61
N ASP A 296 9.47 -5.30 6.79
CA ASP A 296 9.81 -4.52 7.99
C ASP A 296 8.87 -3.31 8.14
N THR A 297 8.58 -2.62 7.04
CA THR A 297 7.69 -1.46 7.02
C THR A 297 6.26 -1.82 7.39
N LEU A 298 5.69 -2.89 6.84
CA LEU A 298 4.33 -3.32 7.14
C LEU A 298 4.16 -3.71 8.61
N PHE A 299 5.14 -4.42 9.20
CA PHE A 299 5.13 -4.69 10.65
C PHE A 299 5.26 -3.43 11.49
N ALA A 300 6.12 -2.49 11.09
CA ALA A 300 6.27 -1.21 11.78
C ALA A 300 4.97 -0.39 11.75
N MET A 301 4.26 -0.38 10.63
CA MET A 301 2.98 0.30 10.49
C MET A 301 1.89 -0.36 11.34
N ALA A 302 1.77 -1.69 11.29
CA ALA A 302 0.84 -2.43 12.14
C ALA A 302 1.10 -2.16 13.64
N ARG A 303 2.36 -2.19 14.05
CA ARG A 303 2.78 -1.87 15.42
C ARG A 303 2.45 -0.43 15.83
N SER A 304 2.49 0.51 14.89
CA SER A 304 2.16 1.93 15.13
C SER A 304 0.66 2.18 15.27
N GLY A 305 -0.19 1.16 15.02
CA GLY A 305 -1.64 1.26 15.11
C GLY A 305 -2.32 1.75 13.83
N VAL A 306 -1.63 1.70 12.68
CA VAL A 306 -2.24 1.92 11.36
C VAL A 306 -3.27 0.83 11.10
N ASP A 307 -4.41 1.18 10.54
CA ASP A 307 -5.52 0.25 10.27
C ASP A 307 -5.44 -0.37 8.87
N GLY A 308 -4.54 0.13 8.01
CA GLY A 308 -4.26 -0.45 6.70
C GLY A 308 -3.28 0.35 5.87
N VAL A 309 -2.75 -0.31 4.85
CA VAL A 309 -1.74 0.24 3.94
C VAL A 309 -2.13 -0.07 2.50
N ASN A 310 -1.99 0.90 1.60
CA ASN A 310 -2.12 0.68 0.16
C ASN A 310 -0.76 0.92 -0.52
N ILE A 311 -0.28 -0.11 -1.20
CA ILE A 311 0.98 -0.03 -1.93
C ILE A 311 0.71 0.61 -3.28
N HIS A 312 1.32 1.78 -3.50
CA HIS A 312 1.12 2.54 -4.73
C HIS A 312 1.83 1.89 -5.91
N THR A 313 1.14 1.80 -7.03
CA THR A 313 1.66 1.16 -8.23
C THR A 313 1.08 1.77 -9.50
N LEU A 314 1.94 1.87 -10.50
CA LEU A 314 1.61 2.12 -11.90
C LEU A 314 2.61 1.36 -12.78
N PRO A 315 2.24 0.96 -14.02
CA PRO A 315 3.06 0.07 -14.83
C PRO A 315 4.47 0.59 -15.15
N GLU A 316 4.62 1.90 -15.31
CA GLU A 316 5.88 2.55 -15.71
C GLU A 316 6.83 2.84 -14.52
N ALA A 317 6.37 2.69 -13.27
CA ALA A 317 7.19 3.00 -12.12
C ALA A 317 8.14 1.86 -11.77
N ASP A 318 9.38 2.18 -11.41
CA ASP A 318 10.39 1.19 -10.97
C ASP A 318 9.98 0.45 -9.67
N TYR A 319 8.94 0.91 -8.97
CA TYR A 319 8.41 0.29 -7.76
C TYR A 319 7.15 -0.56 -7.99
N HIS A 320 6.77 -0.87 -9.23
CA HIS A 320 5.61 -1.72 -9.46
C HIS A 320 5.83 -3.12 -8.87
N PRO A 321 4.90 -3.67 -8.08
CA PRO A 321 5.04 -5.02 -7.52
C PRO A 321 4.73 -6.11 -8.55
N PHE A 322 4.16 -5.73 -9.69
CA PHE A 322 3.85 -6.60 -10.82
C PHE A 322 3.59 -5.79 -12.09
N THR A 323 3.84 -6.40 -13.23
CA THR A 323 3.39 -5.95 -14.55
C THR A 323 2.63 -7.05 -15.26
N PHE A 324 1.87 -6.69 -16.29
CA PHE A 324 1.03 -7.63 -17.02
C PHE A 324 1.19 -7.47 -18.53
N GLN A 325 1.10 -8.59 -19.23
CA GLN A 325 0.96 -8.62 -20.69
C GLN A 325 -0.06 -9.67 -21.11
N GLN A 326 -0.66 -9.48 -22.27
CA GLN A 326 -1.50 -10.49 -22.91
C GLN A 326 -0.77 -11.13 -24.08
N VAL A 327 -0.58 -12.45 -24.00
CA VAL A 327 0.01 -13.25 -25.07
C VAL A 327 -0.99 -14.32 -25.50
N ASN A 328 -1.41 -14.29 -26.77
CA ASN A 328 -2.41 -15.21 -27.32
C ASN A 328 -3.71 -15.29 -26.49
N GLY A 329 -4.17 -14.15 -25.98
CA GLY A 329 -5.40 -14.04 -25.16
C GLY A 329 -5.25 -14.53 -23.72
N ARG A 330 -4.05 -14.85 -23.27
CA ARG A 330 -3.74 -15.23 -21.87
C ARG A 330 -2.98 -14.11 -21.18
N TRP A 331 -3.36 -13.85 -19.94
CA TRP A 331 -2.64 -12.94 -19.08
C TRP A 331 -1.38 -13.61 -18.51
N LEU A 332 -0.29 -12.88 -18.55
CA LEU A 332 1.00 -13.20 -17.93
C LEU A 332 1.35 -12.05 -16.99
N ALA A 333 1.86 -12.37 -15.82
CA ALA A 333 2.41 -11.39 -14.90
C ALA A 333 3.88 -11.65 -14.64
N THR A 334 4.70 -10.61 -14.65
CA THR A 334 5.98 -10.57 -13.95
C THR A 334 5.71 -10.07 -12.55
N VAL A 335 6.18 -10.78 -11.52
CA VAL A 335 6.00 -10.42 -10.11
C VAL A 335 7.33 -10.03 -9.51
N GLU A 336 7.40 -8.78 -9.08
CA GLU A 336 8.64 -8.16 -8.61
C GLU A 336 8.98 -8.53 -7.16
N PRO A 337 10.23 -8.36 -6.73
CA PRO A 337 10.70 -8.73 -5.39
C PRO A 337 9.87 -8.16 -4.25
N GLU A 338 9.43 -6.91 -4.34
CA GLU A 338 8.64 -6.22 -3.32
C GLU A 338 7.38 -7.01 -2.90
N TYR A 339 6.73 -7.65 -3.87
CA TYR A 339 5.51 -8.43 -3.63
C TYR A 339 5.74 -9.62 -2.69
N TYR A 340 6.92 -10.25 -2.71
CA TYR A 340 7.25 -11.36 -1.79
C TYR A 340 7.34 -10.88 -0.33
N GLY A 341 7.78 -9.64 -0.11
CA GLY A 341 7.75 -9.02 1.23
C GLY A 341 6.32 -8.84 1.76
N MET A 342 5.38 -8.43 0.88
CA MET A 342 3.96 -8.36 1.22
C MET A 342 3.38 -9.73 1.56
N LEU A 343 3.75 -10.79 0.81
CA LEU A 343 3.30 -12.16 1.08
C LEU A 343 3.78 -12.63 2.45
N LEU A 344 5.08 -12.49 2.74
CA LEU A 344 5.63 -12.91 4.04
C LEU A 344 4.93 -12.19 5.21
N PHE A 345 4.67 -10.88 5.08
CA PHE A 345 3.89 -10.16 6.08
C PHE A 345 2.47 -10.74 6.23
N THR A 346 1.80 -11.00 5.12
CA THR A 346 0.42 -11.51 5.13
C THR A 346 0.34 -12.90 5.76
N GLU A 347 1.28 -13.79 5.46
CA GLU A 347 1.38 -15.11 6.07
C GLU A 347 1.63 -15.02 7.57
N ALA A 348 2.60 -14.22 7.99
CA ALA A 348 2.94 -14.03 9.38
C ALA A 348 1.84 -13.33 10.20
N ALA A 349 1.06 -12.43 9.58
CA ALA A 349 -0.07 -11.75 10.23
C ALA A 349 -1.28 -12.66 10.41
N ARG A 350 -1.34 -13.81 9.73
CA ARG A 350 -2.39 -14.82 9.89
C ARG A 350 -1.96 -15.81 10.95
N THR A 351 -2.79 -16.00 11.96
CA THR A 351 -2.54 -16.96 13.05
C THR A 351 -3.66 -18.00 13.08
N PRO A 352 -3.82 -18.85 12.05
CA PRO A 352 -4.82 -19.90 12.09
C PRO A 352 -4.51 -20.86 13.25
N GLN A 353 -5.54 -21.28 13.97
CA GLN A 353 -5.43 -22.27 15.05
C GLN A 353 -4.46 -21.88 16.20
N GLY A 354 -4.20 -20.58 16.41
CA GLY A 354 -3.34 -20.11 17.50
C GLY A 354 -1.85 -20.32 17.26
N LEU A 355 -1.42 -20.42 16.02
CA LEU A 355 0.00 -20.36 15.65
C LEU A 355 0.60 -19.03 16.12
N ILE A 356 1.86 -19.07 16.55
CA ILE A 356 2.66 -17.88 16.82
C ILE A 356 3.77 -17.81 15.79
N HIS A 357 3.80 -16.73 15.02
CA HIS A 357 4.86 -16.47 14.07
C HIS A 357 5.85 -15.45 14.63
N VAL A 358 7.14 -15.71 14.44
CA VAL A 358 8.24 -14.79 14.73
C VAL A 358 8.98 -14.53 13.44
N VAL A 359 8.94 -13.28 12.95
CA VAL A 359 9.66 -12.90 11.74
C VAL A 359 10.99 -12.24 12.12
N LEU A 360 12.07 -12.78 11.62
CA LEU A 360 13.43 -12.27 11.75
C LEU A 360 13.86 -11.70 10.40
N ILE A 361 14.29 -10.45 10.38
CA ILE A 361 14.74 -9.76 9.17
C ILE A 361 16.19 -9.33 9.38
N ASN A 362 17.07 -9.73 8.49
CA ASN A 362 18.46 -9.29 8.48
C ASN A 362 18.71 -8.30 7.33
N ASP A 363 18.66 -7.01 7.65
CA ASP A 363 18.90 -5.91 6.72
C ASP A 363 20.41 -5.67 6.45
N SER A 364 21.32 -6.41 7.13
CA SER A 364 22.74 -6.31 6.88
C SER A 364 23.08 -6.87 5.50
N LEU A 365 23.88 -6.15 4.73
CA LEU A 365 24.33 -6.59 3.41
C LEU A 365 25.47 -7.63 3.45
N SER A 366 26.10 -7.85 4.63
CA SER A 366 27.33 -8.64 4.73
C SER A 366 27.47 -9.48 5.99
N THR A 367 26.59 -9.34 6.98
CA THR A 367 26.77 -9.96 8.29
C THR A 367 25.70 -11.03 8.53
N ASP A 368 26.13 -12.27 8.78
CA ASP A 368 25.28 -13.33 9.26
C ASP A 368 24.87 -13.09 10.71
N HIS A 369 23.63 -13.45 11.05
CA HIS A 369 23.15 -13.42 12.41
C HIS A 369 22.69 -14.80 12.88
N VAL A 370 23.24 -15.26 13.99
CA VAL A 370 22.76 -16.42 14.73
C VAL A 370 21.86 -15.95 15.85
N ILE A 371 20.59 -16.32 15.78
CA ILE A 371 19.56 -15.92 16.74
C ILE A 371 19.22 -17.10 17.64
N HIS A 372 19.30 -16.90 18.95
CA HIS A 372 18.82 -17.85 19.95
C HIS A 372 17.42 -17.38 20.42
N LEU A 373 16.40 -18.14 20.01
CA LEU A 373 15.00 -17.81 20.22
C LEU A 373 14.40 -18.72 21.30
N SER A 374 13.87 -18.13 22.35
CA SER A 374 13.08 -18.87 23.34
C SER A 374 11.67 -19.11 22.85
N ALA A 375 11.16 -20.34 22.96
CA ALA A 375 9.77 -20.62 22.59
C ALA A 375 8.78 -19.73 23.35
N PRO A 376 7.74 -19.25 22.71
CA PRO A 376 6.64 -18.60 23.38
C PRO A 376 5.97 -19.56 24.38
N ALA A 377 5.49 -19.03 25.50
CA ALA A 377 4.80 -19.88 26.49
C ALA A 377 3.52 -20.48 25.88
N GLY A 378 3.25 -21.74 26.19
CA GLY A 378 2.08 -22.47 25.71
C GLY A 378 2.21 -23.05 24.30
N THR A 379 3.39 -22.95 23.67
CA THR A 379 3.68 -23.59 22.38
C THR A 379 4.27 -25.00 22.55
N GLY A 380 4.20 -25.75 21.44
CA GLY A 380 4.84 -27.08 21.33
C GLY A 380 6.37 -26.98 21.33
N LYS A 381 7.02 -28.15 21.28
CA LYS A 381 8.49 -28.26 21.28
C LYS A 381 9.10 -28.23 19.87
N THR A 382 8.29 -28.20 18.81
CA THR A 382 8.76 -28.16 17.42
C THR A 382 8.39 -26.82 16.84
N ALA A 383 9.31 -26.19 16.14
CA ALA A 383 9.06 -25.01 15.34
C ALA A 383 9.41 -25.28 13.88
N THR A 384 8.77 -24.58 12.97
CA THR A 384 9.12 -24.61 11.55
C THR A 384 9.70 -23.28 11.12
N VAL A 385 10.51 -23.27 10.05
CA VAL A 385 11.15 -22.10 9.51
C VAL A 385 10.93 -22.03 8.01
N GLU A 386 10.30 -20.97 7.57
CA GLU A 386 10.18 -20.57 6.16
C GLU A 386 11.09 -19.38 5.90
N ARG A 387 11.70 -19.34 4.71
CA ARG A 387 12.70 -18.31 4.39
C ARG A 387 12.31 -17.50 3.19
N LEU A 388 12.50 -16.19 3.28
CA LEU A 388 12.47 -15.26 2.17
C LEU A 388 13.91 -14.94 1.78
N THR A 389 14.34 -15.35 0.59
CA THR A 389 15.72 -15.27 0.12
C THR A 389 15.82 -14.89 -1.35
N ALA A 390 16.98 -14.37 -1.72
CA ALA A 390 17.41 -14.10 -3.10
C ALA A 390 18.93 -14.22 -3.21
N PRO A 391 19.51 -14.22 -4.42
CA PRO A 391 20.96 -14.27 -4.63
C PRO A 391 21.73 -13.12 -3.95
N SER A 392 21.12 -11.93 -3.84
CA SER A 392 21.68 -10.76 -3.14
C SER A 392 20.58 -9.73 -2.86
N ALA A 393 20.87 -8.70 -2.04
CA ALA A 393 19.99 -7.55 -1.85
C ALA A 393 19.64 -6.82 -3.15
N ALA A 394 20.55 -6.80 -4.11
CA ALA A 394 20.38 -6.12 -5.40
C ALA A 394 19.77 -7.04 -6.49
N ALA A 395 19.37 -8.27 -6.14
CA ALA A 395 18.76 -9.18 -7.10
C ALA A 395 17.36 -8.68 -7.49
N THR A 396 17.10 -8.64 -8.79
CA THR A 396 15.79 -8.32 -9.38
C THR A 396 15.00 -9.59 -9.71
N GLU A 397 15.64 -10.76 -9.63
CA GLU A 397 15.07 -12.08 -9.92
C GLU A 397 15.64 -13.14 -8.97
N GLY A 398 15.12 -14.36 -9.03
CA GLY A 398 15.57 -15.46 -8.18
C GLY A 398 15.11 -15.35 -6.72
N VAL A 399 14.10 -14.52 -6.44
CA VAL A 399 13.47 -14.43 -5.11
C VAL A 399 12.63 -15.65 -4.86
N THR A 400 12.75 -16.21 -3.65
CA THR A 400 11.93 -17.34 -3.19
C THR A 400 11.37 -17.08 -1.80
N LEU A 401 10.13 -17.53 -1.59
CA LEU A 401 9.49 -17.63 -0.29
C LEU A 401 9.21 -19.11 -0.03
N ALA A 402 9.76 -19.66 1.06
CA ALA A 402 9.72 -21.10 1.35
C ALA A 402 10.13 -21.98 0.15
N GLY A 403 11.18 -21.58 -0.59
CA GLY A 403 11.67 -22.27 -1.80
C GLY A 403 10.80 -22.11 -3.06
N GLN A 404 9.63 -21.48 -2.96
CA GLN A 404 8.71 -21.26 -4.06
C GLN A 404 8.86 -19.88 -4.69
N SER A 405 8.54 -19.75 -5.98
CA SER A 405 8.56 -18.47 -6.70
C SER A 405 7.42 -18.36 -7.70
N PHE A 406 7.21 -17.17 -8.25
CA PHE A 406 6.32 -16.94 -9.40
C PHE A 406 6.99 -17.31 -10.73
N GLY A 407 8.30 -17.66 -10.72
CA GLY A 407 9.10 -17.84 -11.94
C GLY A 407 9.42 -16.49 -12.59
N ALA A 408 9.90 -16.54 -13.84
CA ALA A 408 10.09 -15.31 -14.63
C ALA A 408 8.75 -14.67 -14.99
N GLU A 409 7.71 -15.49 -15.21
CA GLU A 409 6.33 -15.07 -15.48
C GLU A 409 5.35 -16.09 -14.90
N THR A 410 4.17 -15.63 -14.51
CA THR A 410 3.08 -16.48 -14.04
C THR A 410 1.78 -16.23 -14.79
N THR A 411 1.04 -17.31 -15.09
CA THR A 411 -0.32 -17.26 -15.65
C THR A 411 -1.40 -17.45 -14.59
N THR A 412 -1.01 -17.79 -13.37
CA THR A 412 -1.95 -18.12 -12.28
C THR A 412 -1.92 -17.12 -11.12
N GLY A 413 -0.81 -16.38 -10.96
CA GLY A 413 -0.59 -15.51 -9.80
C GLY A 413 -0.37 -16.29 -8.49
N THR A 414 0.07 -17.57 -8.57
CA THR A 414 0.37 -18.41 -7.41
C THR A 414 1.84 -18.81 -7.43
N LEU A 415 2.41 -18.95 -6.23
CA LEU A 415 3.76 -19.51 -6.07
C LEU A 415 3.81 -20.94 -6.57
N THR A 416 4.95 -21.32 -7.16
CA THR A 416 5.22 -22.64 -7.73
C THR A 416 6.59 -23.15 -7.28
N GLY A 417 6.81 -24.45 -7.41
CA GLY A 417 8.03 -25.13 -6.96
C GLY A 417 7.81 -25.89 -5.65
N PRO A 418 8.82 -26.64 -5.22
CA PRO A 418 8.74 -27.41 -3.98
C PRO A 418 8.71 -26.49 -2.77
N PHE A 419 7.71 -26.66 -1.91
CA PHE A 419 7.65 -25.98 -0.63
C PHE A 419 8.77 -26.48 0.29
N GLN A 420 9.55 -25.57 0.85
CA GLN A 420 10.68 -25.83 1.72
C GLN A 420 10.43 -25.26 3.11
N GLU A 421 10.44 -26.13 4.09
CA GLU A 421 10.25 -25.82 5.50
C GLU A 421 11.30 -26.57 6.32
N ASP A 422 12.08 -25.87 7.13
CA ASP A 422 13.00 -26.48 8.07
C ASP A 422 12.29 -26.76 9.40
N HIS A 423 12.58 -27.91 10.02
CA HIS A 423 12.07 -28.24 11.34
C HIS A 423 13.14 -28.02 12.41
N LEU A 424 12.81 -27.21 13.41
CA LEU A 424 13.71 -26.90 14.51
C LEU A 424 13.28 -27.65 15.79
N GLN A 425 14.30 -28.15 16.51
CA GLN A 425 14.16 -28.70 17.87
C GLN A 425 14.93 -27.79 18.83
N PRO A 426 14.41 -27.53 20.02
CA PRO A 426 15.12 -26.73 21.01
C PRO A 426 16.26 -27.49 21.64
N ILE A 427 17.37 -26.81 21.82
CA ILE A 427 18.50 -27.29 22.66
C ILE A 427 18.47 -26.45 23.93
N ASN A 428 18.32 -27.11 25.10
CA ASN A 428 18.20 -26.45 26.41
C ASN A 428 17.09 -25.34 26.43
N GLY A 429 15.98 -25.58 25.73
CA GLY A 429 14.84 -24.64 25.67
C GLY A 429 15.01 -23.48 24.71
N SER A 430 16.06 -23.46 23.91
CA SER A 430 16.33 -22.40 22.90
C SER A 430 16.43 -22.98 21.50
N TYR A 431 15.85 -22.31 20.52
CA TYR A 431 16.00 -22.60 19.12
C TYR A 431 17.11 -21.73 18.53
N THR A 432 17.96 -22.32 17.71
CA THR A 432 18.99 -21.58 16.98
C THR A 432 18.55 -21.41 15.54
N VAL A 433 18.51 -20.17 15.08
CA VAL A 433 18.12 -19.78 13.71
C VAL A 433 19.23 -18.94 13.10
N ASP A 434 19.79 -19.43 12.01
CA ASP A 434 20.73 -18.66 11.21
C ASP A 434 19.93 -17.79 10.22
N VAL A 435 20.23 -16.49 10.21
CA VAL A 435 19.62 -15.50 9.31
C VAL A 435 20.76 -14.86 8.50
N PRO A 436 20.98 -15.34 7.27
CA PRO A 436 22.02 -14.81 6.39
C PRO A 436 21.85 -13.32 6.09
N PRO A 437 22.89 -12.64 5.57
CA PRO A 437 22.78 -11.26 5.11
C PRO A 437 21.67 -11.12 4.09
N SER A 438 20.96 -10.01 4.12
CA SER A 438 19.87 -9.72 3.18
C SER A 438 18.88 -10.88 3.06
N SER A 439 18.29 -11.31 4.19
CA SER A 439 17.28 -12.37 4.20
C SER A 439 16.27 -12.20 5.32
N ALA A 440 15.15 -12.89 5.22
CA ALA A 440 14.21 -12.99 6.33
C ALA A 440 13.81 -14.45 6.57
N ALA A 441 13.40 -14.74 7.82
CA ALA A 441 12.92 -16.05 8.24
C ALA A 441 11.66 -15.88 9.09
N MET A 442 10.62 -16.65 8.79
CA MET A 442 9.44 -16.80 9.62
C MET A 442 9.52 -18.10 10.40
N ILE A 443 9.52 -18.01 11.73
CA ILE A 443 9.51 -19.15 12.63
C ILE A 443 8.10 -19.32 13.16
N SER A 444 7.51 -20.50 12.95
CA SER A 444 6.13 -20.81 13.34
C SER A 444 6.10 -21.81 14.49
N PHE A 445 5.37 -21.46 15.53
CA PHE A 445 5.17 -22.30 16.73
C PHE A 445 3.70 -22.73 16.83
N ALA A 446 3.44 -24.02 16.77
CA ALA A 446 2.12 -24.58 17.05
C ALA A 446 1.78 -24.52 18.54
N PRO A 447 0.51 -24.38 18.95
CA PRO A 447 0.11 -24.48 20.35
C PRO A 447 0.44 -25.85 20.92
N ALA A 448 0.81 -25.92 22.22
CA ALA A 448 1.16 -27.16 22.91
C ALA A 448 -0.02 -28.13 23.02
N ARG A 449 -1.25 -27.63 22.94
CA ARG A 449 -2.49 -28.43 22.92
C ARG A 449 -3.43 -27.84 21.87
N PRO A 450 -4.15 -28.69 21.11
CA PRO A 450 -5.17 -28.18 20.21
C PRO A 450 -6.21 -27.36 21.00
N ILE A 451 -6.53 -26.18 20.51
CA ILE A 451 -7.62 -25.37 21.04
C ILE A 451 -8.91 -26.20 20.78
N ARG A 452 -9.59 -26.61 21.85
CA ARG A 452 -10.87 -27.35 21.78
C ARG A 452 -12.02 -26.40 21.51
#